data_27a675c7b705de369c89752676170004
#
_entry.id   27a675c7b705de369c89752676170004
#
_cell.length_a   1.000
_cell.length_b   1.000
_cell.length_c   1.000
_cell.angle_alpha   90.00
_cell.angle_beta   90.00
_cell.angle_gamma   90.00
#
_symmetry.space_group_name_H-M   'P 1'
#
loop_
_entity.id
_entity.type
_entity.pdbx_description
1 polymer ?
#
loop_
_entity_poly.entity_id
_entity_poly.type
_entity_poly.pdbx_seq_one_letter_code
_entity_poly.pdbx_strand_id
1 'polypeptide(L)'
;MIRLLFAILFLTSCGNLPITYLQNFSSVNSVVFGFPEYEITEEVFNEYDNSFIKVRFGRGPHAILVLAYVENNVYEWVGADNVQIFTLNGRIIKTVGLTSNFEIRRPSNDIYSSSEVYETINLYNPDLISSTIHRSMNSREATIEKLGRKIQVNRIEESFDLDLIGWTGVNLYYRNTSSNQIESSEQRIHPRLPIVKIEYYFKY
;
A
#
# COMPACT_ATOMS: atom_id res chain seq x y z
N MET A 1 39.88 40.59 -14.79
CA MET A 1 39.51 39.49 -15.71
C MET A 1 38.42 38.56 -15.16
N ILE A 2 38.36 38.22 -13.85
CA ILE A 2 37.34 37.32 -13.25
C ILE A 2 35.90 37.88 -13.32
N ARG A 3 35.71 39.20 -13.26
CA ARG A 3 34.37 39.81 -13.34
C ARG A 3 33.71 39.75 -14.71
N LEU A 4 34.48 39.56 -15.77
CA LEU A 4 33.97 39.45 -17.15
C LEU A 4 33.47 38.02 -17.45
N LEU A 5 34.04 37.01 -16.78
CA LEU A 5 33.64 35.61 -16.95
C LEU A 5 32.25 35.30 -16.36
N PHE A 6 31.87 36.02 -15.29
CA PHE A 6 30.57 35.86 -14.67
C PHE A 6 29.39 36.45 -15.47
N ALA A 7 29.68 37.49 -16.28
CA ALA A 7 28.67 38.12 -17.13
C ALA A 7 28.30 37.29 -18.38
N ILE A 8 29.19 36.39 -18.83
CA ILE A 8 28.95 35.56 -20.00
C ILE A 8 28.04 34.36 -19.68
N LEU A 9 27.95 33.94 -18.40
CA LEU A 9 27.10 32.83 -17.95
C LEU A 9 25.60 33.17 -17.94
N PHE A 10 25.22 34.44 -17.99
CA PHE A 10 23.82 34.88 -17.98
C PHE A 10 23.20 35.13 -19.37
N LEU A 11 24.00 35.07 -20.45
CA LEU A 11 23.53 35.42 -21.80
C LEU A 11 23.08 34.23 -22.65
N THR A 12 23.17 33.01 -22.17
CA THR A 12 22.74 31.80 -22.92
C THR A 12 21.37 31.25 -22.54
N SER A 13 20.57 32.01 -21.77
CA SER A 13 19.26 31.53 -21.26
C SER A 13 18.07 32.14 -22.02
N CYS A 14 18.13 32.21 -23.34
CA CYS A 14 16.97 32.48 -24.20
C CYS A 14 16.82 31.38 -25.25
N GLY A 15 16.74 30.13 -24.83
CA GLY A 15 16.32 29.02 -25.67
C GLY A 15 15.04 28.43 -25.08
N ASN A 16 14.03 28.18 -25.91
CA ASN A 16 12.82 27.45 -25.55
C ASN A 16 13.23 26.20 -24.76
N LEU A 17 12.95 26.20 -23.45
CA LEU A 17 13.13 24.99 -22.64
C LEU A 17 12.19 23.93 -23.19
N PRO A 18 12.69 22.77 -23.66
CA PRO A 18 11.83 21.72 -24.16
C PRO A 18 10.86 21.32 -23.06
N ILE A 19 9.60 21.06 -23.43
CA ILE A 19 8.50 20.64 -22.52
C ILE A 19 8.93 19.50 -21.57
N THR A 20 9.87 18.68 -22.00
CA THR A 20 10.51 17.61 -21.22
C THR A 20 11.10 18.07 -19.88
N TYR A 21 11.58 19.31 -19.75
CA TYR A 21 12.11 19.82 -18.49
C TYR A 21 11.03 20.11 -17.46
N LEU A 22 9.84 20.53 -17.90
CA LEU A 22 8.71 20.75 -16.98
C LEU A 22 8.20 19.44 -16.37
N GLN A 23 8.25 18.34 -17.12
CA GLN A 23 7.92 17.01 -16.60
C GLN A 23 8.93 16.54 -15.54
N ASN A 24 10.22 16.86 -15.72
CA ASN A 24 11.25 16.52 -14.75
C ASN A 24 11.11 17.31 -13.44
N PHE A 25 10.67 18.58 -13.50
CA PHE A 25 10.42 19.38 -12.29
C PHE A 25 9.22 18.84 -11.49
N SER A 26 8.17 18.38 -12.15
CA SER A 26 7.05 17.72 -11.46
C SER A 26 7.49 16.43 -10.78
N SER A 27 8.38 15.67 -11.41
CA SER A 27 8.94 14.44 -10.84
C SER A 27 9.81 14.71 -9.60
N VAL A 28 10.64 15.76 -9.62
CA VAL A 28 11.44 16.16 -8.44
C VAL A 28 10.54 16.62 -7.31
N ASN A 29 9.51 17.41 -7.58
CA ASN A 29 8.53 17.84 -6.59
C ASN A 29 7.83 16.64 -5.93
N SER A 30 7.43 15.66 -6.74
CA SER A 30 6.79 14.43 -6.26
C SER A 30 7.73 13.56 -5.41
N VAL A 31 9.03 13.52 -5.73
CA VAL A 31 10.03 12.80 -4.92
C VAL A 31 10.23 13.46 -3.56
N VAL A 32 10.24 14.79 -3.48
CA VAL A 32 10.48 15.53 -2.23
C VAL A 32 9.21 15.62 -1.37
N PHE A 33 8.07 15.97 -1.96
CA PHE A 33 6.81 16.24 -1.26
C PHE A 33 5.82 15.07 -1.32
N GLY A 34 6.09 14.05 -2.12
CA GLY A 34 5.17 12.94 -2.42
C GLY A 34 4.15 13.29 -3.49
N PHE A 35 3.39 12.29 -3.91
CA PHE A 35 2.27 12.48 -4.82
C PHE A 35 1.05 13.01 -4.05
N PRO A 36 0.23 13.89 -4.64
CA PRO A 36 -0.99 14.36 -4.01
C PRO A 36 -1.92 13.19 -3.66
N GLU A 37 -2.72 13.37 -2.61
CA GLU A 37 -3.79 12.41 -2.31
C GLU A 37 -4.80 12.44 -3.46
N TYR A 38 -5.19 11.24 -3.90
CA TYR A 38 -6.29 11.04 -4.86
C TYR A 38 -7.45 10.42 -4.10
N GLU A 39 -8.50 11.18 -3.93
CA GLU A 39 -9.71 10.73 -3.26
C GLU A 39 -10.64 10.05 -4.26
N ILE A 40 -11.17 8.89 -3.90
CA ILE A 40 -12.22 8.22 -4.66
C ILE A 40 -13.55 8.80 -4.19
N THR A 41 -14.19 9.58 -5.07
CA THR A 41 -15.54 10.10 -4.84
C THR A 41 -16.59 9.01 -5.14
N GLU A 42 -17.84 9.23 -4.71
CA GLU A 42 -18.94 8.31 -5.02
C GLU A 42 -19.19 8.21 -6.55
N GLU A 43 -18.96 9.28 -7.29
CA GLU A 43 -19.06 9.31 -8.76
C GLU A 43 -17.99 8.40 -9.37
N VAL A 44 -16.72 8.59 -9.01
CA VAL A 44 -15.61 7.75 -9.48
C VAL A 44 -15.84 6.29 -9.08
N PHE A 45 -16.27 6.02 -7.84
CA PHE A 45 -16.59 4.67 -7.43
C PHE A 45 -17.66 4.03 -8.34
N ASN A 46 -18.72 4.78 -8.71
CA ASN A 46 -19.80 4.27 -9.54
C ASN A 46 -19.43 4.01 -11.00
N GLU A 47 -18.36 4.64 -11.51
CA GLU A 47 -17.81 4.39 -12.86
C GLU A 47 -17.15 3.01 -13.01
N TYR A 48 -16.69 2.41 -11.92
CA TYR A 48 -16.11 1.07 -11.96
C TYR A 48 -17.18 -0.01 -11.90
N ASP A 49 -17.12 -1.00 -12.76
CA ASP A 49 -18.04 -2.16 -12.77
C ASP A 49 -17.65 -3.21 -11.71
N ASN A 50 -16.37 -3.31 -11.39
CA ASN A 50 -15.83 -4.33 -10.49
C ASN A 50 -15.36 -3.70 -9.17
N SER A 51 -15.30 -4.52 -8.13
CA SER A 51 -14.59 -4.18 -6.90
C SER A 51 -13.12 -3.88 -7.19
N PHE A 52 -12.54 -2.92 -6.49
CA PHE A 52 -11.14 -2.55 -6.65
C PHE A 52 -10.53 -2.11 -5.32
N ILE A 53 -9.21 -2.04 -5.31
CA ILE A 53 -8.45 -1.44 -4.22
C ILE A 53 -7.64 -0.25 -4.75
N LYS A 54 -7.54 0.79 -3.93
CA LYS A 54 -6.59 1.89 -4.11
C LYS A 54 -5.37 1.58 -3.24
N VAL A 55 -4.21 1.45 -3.87
CA VAL A 55 -2.95 1.06 -3.21
C VAL A 55 -1.93 2.17 -3.31
N ARG A 56 -1.16 2.39 -2.24
CA ARG A 56 -0.05 3.32 -2.20
C ARG A 56 1.11 2.74 -1.42
N PHE A 57 2.31 2.81 -1.98
CA PHE A 57 3.57 2.46 -1.32
C PHE A 57 4.25 3.73 -0.79
N GLY A 58 4.28 3.89 0.52
CA GLY A 58 4.87 5.06 1.18
C GLY A 58 4.29 6.39 0.68
N ARG A 59 5.14 7.21 0.05
CA ARG A 59 4.78 8.50 -0.56
C ARG A 59 4.65 8.43 -2.09
N GLY A 60 4.70 7.23 -2.67
CA GLY A 60 4.57 6.99 -4.11
C GLY A 60 3.18 7.37 -4.66
N PRO A 61 2.99 7.22 -5.96
CA PRO A 61 1.69 7.41 -6.59
C PRO A 61 0.69 6.35 -6.10
N HIS A 62 -0.60 6.68 -6.22
CA HIS A 62 -1.67 5.71 -6.05
C HIS A 62 -1.80 4.82 -7.28
N ALA A 63 -2.11 3.56 -7.06
CA ALA A 63 -2.47 2.60 -8.10
C ALA A 63 -3.86 2.01 -7.80
N ILE A 64 -4.62 1.72 -8.84
CA ILE A 64 -5.87 0.99 -8.76
C ILE A 64 -5.59 -0.44 -9.21
N LEU A 65 -5.98 -1.41 -8.37
CA LEU A 65 -5.97 -2.82 -8.71
C LEU A 65 -7.41 -3.33 -8.67
N VAL A 66 -7.80 -4.03 -9.72
CA VAL A 66 -9.17 -4.55 -9.86
C VAL A 66 -9.24 -5.98 -9.32
N LEU A 67 -10.37 -6.34 -8.74
CA LEU A 67 -10.63 -7.69 -8.28
C LEU A 67 -10.74 -8.63 -9.49
N ALA A 68 -9.79 -9.56 -9.60
CA ALA A 68 -9.74 -10.55 -10.68
C ALA A 68 -10.37 -11.88 -10.26
N TYR A 69 -10.14 -12.29 -9.01
CA TYR A 69 -10.58 -13.60 -8.55
C TYR A 69 -10.82 -13.64 -7.04
N VAL A 70 -11.74 -14.47 -6.59
CA VAL A 70 -12.01 -14.75 -5.17
C VAL A 70 -12.12 -16.25 -4.96
N GLU A 71 -11.30 -16.80 -4.07
CA GLU A 71 -11.36 -18.20 -3.67
C GLU A 71 -11.06 -18.34 -2.17
N ASN A 72 -11.90 -19.06 -1.44
CA ASN A 72 -11.72 -19.32 -0.01
C ASN A 72 -11.43 -18.06 0.84
N ASN A 73 -12.13 -16.95 0.55
CA ASN A 73 -11.93 -15.62 1.12
C ASN A 73 -10.58 -14.97 0.80
N VAL A 74 -9.81 -15.54 -0.10
CA VAL A 74 -8.64 -14.89 -0.69
C VAL A 74 -9.08 -14.10 -1.91
N TYR A 75 -8.77 -12.82 -1.91
CA TYR A 75 -9.06 -11.88 -2.99
C TYR A 75 -7.77 -11.63 -3.77
N GLU A 76 -7.80 -11.87 -5.07
CA GLU A 76 -6.72 -11.54 -6.00
C GLU A 76 -7.01 -10.20 -6.68
N TRP A 77 -6.16 -9.23 -6.44
CA TRP A 77 -6.22 -7.90 -7.01
C TRP A 77 -5.13 -7.73 -8.05
N VAL A 78 -5.49 -7.32 -9.27
CA VAL A 78 -4.58 -7.19 -10.40
C VAL A 78 -4.52 -5.74 -10.86
N GLY A 79 -3.31 -5.21 -10.94
CA GLY A 79 -3.02 -3.88 -11.45
C GLY A 79 -2.36 -3.90 -12.82
N ALA A 80 -2.00 -2.73 -13.31
CA ALA A 80 -1.12 -2.59 -14.47
C ALA A 80 0.23 -3.30 -14.22
N ASP A 81 0.97 -3.59 -15.29
CA ASP A 81 2.31 -4.19 -15.24
C ASP A 81 2.40 -5.55 -14.52
N ASN A 82 1.29 -6.31 -14.52
CA ASN A 82 1.19 -7.63 -13.89
C ASN A 82 1.47 -7.63 -12.37
N VAL A 83 1.30 -6.51 -11.70
CA VAL A 83 1.35 -6.45 -10.24
C VAL A 83 0.09 -7.12 -9.68
N GLN A 84 0.29 -8.09 -8.78
CA GLN A 84 -0.79 -8.79 -8.10
C GLN A 84 -0.62 -8.67 -6.58
N ILE A 85 -1.72 -8.43 -5.89
CA ILE A 85 -1.81 -8.46 -4.43
C ILE A 85 -2.90 -9.45 -4.04
N PHE A 86 -2.57 -10.37 -3.16
CA PHE A 86 -3.53 -11.33 -2.61
C PHE A 86 -3.82 -10.94 -1.16
N THR A 87 -5.10 -10.82 -0.84
CA THR A 87 -5.54 -10.47 0.51
C THR A 87 -6.49 -11.50 1.09
N LEU A 88 -6.35 -11.76 2.38
CA LEU A 88 -7.25 -12.58 3.18
C LEU A 88 -7.78 -11.70 4.32
N ASN A 89 -9.08 -11.45 4.32
CA ASN A 89 -9.71 -10.55 5.31
C ASN A 89 -8.99 -9.18 5.42
N GLY A 90 -8.55 -8.59 4.27
CA GLY A 90 -7.85 -7.31 4.22
C GLY A 90 -6.35 -7.36 4.54
N ARG A 91 -5.82 -8.49 4.99
CA ARG A 91 -4.40 -8.71 5.18
C ARG A 91 -3.74 -9.14 3.88
N ILE A 92 -2.66 -8.50 3.49
CA ILE A 92 -1.84 -8.95 2.37
C ILE A 92 -1.16 -10.26 2.77
N ILE A 93 -1.38 -11.32 2.00
CA ILE A 93 -0.79 -12.64 2.23
C ILE A 93 0.22 -13.04 1.15
N LYS A 94 0.17 -12.37 -0.01
CA LYS A 94 1.10 -12.61 -1.12
C LYS A 94 1.15 -11.42 -2.04
N THR A 95 2.30 -11.18 -2.64
CA THR A 95 2.49 -10.21 -3.73
C THR A 95 3.26 -10.84 -4.87
N VAL A 96 2.98 -10.38 -6.10
CA VAL A 96 3.69 -10.77 -7.32
C VAL A 96 3.94 -9.52 -8.16
N GLY A 97 5.07 -9.47 -8.87
CA GLY A 97 5.42 -8.35 -9.75
C GLY A 97 6.03 -7.13 -9.05
N LEU A 98 6.23 -7.16 -7.73
CA LEU A 98 6.97 -6.14 -7.01
C LEU A 98 8.49 -6.40 -7.08
N THR A 99 9.28 -5.36 -6.85
CA THR A 99 10.75 -5.49 -6.72
C THR A 99 11.17 -6.39 -5.55
N SER A 100 10.34 -6.46 -4.52
CA SER A 100 10.50 -7.32 -3.36
C SER A 100 9.15 -7.92 -3.03
N ASN A 101 8.99 -9.21 -3.31
CA ASN A 101 7.75 -9.92 -3.08
C ASN A 101 7.72 -10.57 -1.70
N PHE A 102 6.53 -10.96 -1.29
CA PHE A 102 6.23 -11.51 0.01
C PHE A 102 5.15 -12.58 -0.11
N GLU A 103 5.22 -13.63 0.73
CA GLU A 103 4.20 -14.67 0.78
C GLU A 103 4.12 -15.30 2.18
N ILE A 104 2.91 -15.43 2.72
CA ILE A 104 2.61 -16.25 3.89
C ILE A 104 2.21 -17.63 3.42
N ARG A 105 2.96 -18.67 3.80
CA ARG A 105 2.75 -20.03 3.27
C ARG A 105 1.43 -20.67 3.67
N ARG A 106 0.95 -20.42 4.87
CA ARG A 106 -0.30 -20.96 5.40
C ARG A 106 -0.94 -19.87 6.27
N PRO A 107 -1.59 -18.87 5.62
CA PRO A 107 -2.19 -17.79 6.38
C PRO A 107 -3.31 -18.33 7.26
N SER A 108 -3.36 -17.86 8.50
CA SER A 108 -4.49 -18.15 9.40
C SER A 108 -5.75 -17.47 8.88
N ASN A 109 -6.86 -18.18 8.86
CA ASN A 109 -8.18 -17.61 8.57
C ASN A 109 -8.69 -16.71 9.69
N ASP A 110 -8.31 -17.01 10.93
CA ASP A 110 -8.66 -16.21 12.12
C ASP A 110 -7.54 -15.23 12.44
N ILE A 111 -7.37 -14.25 11.56
CA ILE A 111 -6.31 -13.24 11.67
C ILE A 111 -6.62 -12.15 12.71
N TYR A 112 -7.84 -12.11 13.24
CA TYR A 112 -8.28 -11.10 14.20
C TYR A 112 -8.53 -11.67 15.60
N SER A 113 -8.08 -12.88 15.84
CA SER A 113 -8.01 -13.48 17.18
C SER A 113 -7.03 -12.70 18.05
N SER A 114 -7.37 -12.52 19.31
CA SER A 114 -6.47 -11.91 20.31
C SER A 114 -5.33 -12.84 20.74
N SER A 115 -5.26 -14.06 20.21
CA SER A 115 -4.21 -15.02 20.47
C SER A 115 -2.97 -14.74 19.63
N GLU A 116 -1.82 -15.05 20.20
CA GLU A 116 -0.55 -15.04 19.45
C GLU A 116 -0.58 -16.08 18.34
N VAL A 117 -0.16 -15.69 17.15
CA VAL A 117 -0.12 -16.55 15.96
C VAL A 117 1.27 -16.61 15.42
N TYR A 118 1.74 -17.82 15.13
CA TYR A 118 3.03 -18.07 14.47
C TYR A 118 2.79 -18.52 13.04
N GLU A 119 3.36 -17.80 12.09
CA GLU A 119 3.22 -18.07 10.66
C GLU A 119 4.58 -18.09 9.99
N THR A 120 4.66 -18.87 8.91
CA THR A 120 5.86 -18.93 8.07
C THR A 120 5.71 -18.01 6.90
N ILE A 121 6.67 -17.10 6.72
CA ILE A 121 6.73 -16.19 5.59
C ILE A 121 7.93 -16.47 4.70
N ASN A 122 7.76 -16.15 3.43
CA ASN A 122 8.83 -16.06 2.45
C ASN A 122 8.98 -14.60 2.04
N LEU A 123 10.18 -14.09 2.14
CA LEU A 123 10.58 -12.82 1.57
C LEU A 123 11.44 -13.08 0.34
N TYR A 124 11.26 -12.29 -0.70
CA TYR A 124 12.03 -12.39 -1.93
C TYR A 124 12.76 -11.08 -2.19
N ASN A 125 14.01 -11.15 -2.55
CA ASN A 125 14.92 -10.03 -2.81
C ASN A 125 15.16 -9.08 -1.60
N PRO A 126 16.03 -9.49 -0.60
CA PRO A 126 16.78 -10.75 -0.63
C PRO A 126 15.87 -11.92 -0.27
N ASP A 127 16.22 -13.08 -0.80
CA ASP A 127 15.52 -14.30 -0.45
C ASP A 127 15.77 -14.67 1.00
N LEU A 128 14.72 -14.70 1.77
CA LEU A 128 14.67 -15.22 3.12
C LEU A 128 13.61 -16.33 3.13
N ILE A 129 14.06 -17.53 2.96
CA ILE A 129 13.19 -18.68 2.81
C ILE A 129 12.77 -19.14 4.20
N SER A 130 11.45 -19.14 4.43
CA SER A 130 10.82 -19.78 5.57
C SER A 130 11.28 -19.25 6.95
N SER A 131 10.82 -18.06 7.30
CA SER A 131 10.96 -17.52 8.65
C SER A 131 9.63 -17.53 9.37
N THR A 132 9.66 -17.81 10.68
CA THR A 132 8.47 -17.74 11.54
C THR A 132 8.27 -16.30 11.98
N ILE A 133 7.05 -15.82 11.88
CA ILE A 133 6.66 -14.52 12.38
C ILE A 133 5.67 -14.69 13.53
N HIS A 134 5.93 -13.98 14.62
CA HIS A 134 5.04 -13.88 15.76
C HIS A 134 4.12 -12.66 15.60
N ARG A 135 2.84 -12.82 15.87
CA ARG A 135 1.84 -11.76 15.75
C ARG A 135 0.97 -11.68 17.00
N SER A 136 0.65 -10.47 17.39
CA SER A 136 -0.35 -10.20 18.43
C SER A 136 -1.29 -9.09 17.98
N MET A 137 -2.54 -9.11 18.47
CA MET A 137 -3.61 -8.20 18.05
C MET A 137 -4.14 -7.38 19.21
N ASN A 138 -4.44 -6.11 18.92
CA ASN A 138 -5.18 -5.22 19.81
C ASN A 138 -6.23 -4.46 18.99
N SER A 139 -7.39 -4.16 19.58
CA SER A 139 -8.50 -3.52 18.87
C SER A 139 -9.13 -2.39 19.68
N ARG A 140 -9.52 -1.30 18.99
CA ARG A 140 -10.25 -0.17 19.54
C ARG A 140 -11.22 0.43 18.52
N GLU A 141 -12.32 1.00 19.01
CA GLU A 141 -13.28 1.72 18.16
C GLU A 141 -12.67 3.00 17.55
N ALA A 142 -13.06 3.30 16.31
CA ALA A 142 -12.69 4.49 15.58
C ALA A 142 -13.77 4.84 14.55
N THR A 143 -13.65 6.03 13.95
CA THR A 143 -14.49 6.48 12.83
C THR A 143 -13.57 6.90 11.69
N ILE A 144 -13.88 6.45 10.49
CA ILE A 144 -13.21 6.89 9.25
C ILE A 144 -14.22 7.61 8.34
N GLU A 145 -13.71 8.40 7.43
CA GLU A 145 -14.50 8.99 6.34
C GLU A 145 -14.15 8.31 5.02
N LYS A 146 -15.17 7.93 4.24
CA LYS A 146 -15.00 7.26 2.96
C LYS A 146 -16.24 7.50 2.08
N LEU A 147 -16.02 7.87 0.83
CA LEU A 147 -17.08 8.28 -0.11
C LEU A 147 -18.02 9.33 0.49
N GLY A 148 -17.46 10.31 1.22
CA GLY A 148 -18.22 11.36 1.89
C GLY A 148 -19.08 10.91 3.08
N ARG A 149 -18.93 9.66 3.55
CA ARG A 149 -19.71 9.08 4.65
C ARG A 149 -18.82 8.72 5.84
N LYS A 150 -19.31 8.93 7.05
CA LYS A 150 -18.66 8.47 8.28
C LYS A 150 -19.01 7.02 8.54
N ILE A 151 -18.00 6.18 8.68
CA ILE A 151 -18.12 4.74 8.92
C ILE A 151 -17.53 4.42 10.29
N GLN A 152 -18.30 3.72 11.13
CA GLN A 152 -17.80 3.19 12.40
C GLN A 152 -16.98 1.94 12.15
N VAL A 153 -15.77 1.91 12.67
CA VAL A 153 -14.82 0.82 12.46
C VAL A 153 -14.16 0.40 13.75
N ASN A 154 -13.73 -0.85 13.79
CA ASN A 154 -12.73 -1.31 14.75
C ASN A 154 -11.35 -1.12 14.12
N ARG A 155 -10.53 -0.25 14.71
CA ARG A 155 -9.12 -0.10 14.37
C ARG A 155 -8.34 -1.20 15.08
N ILE A 156 -7.81 -2.14 14.31
CA ILE A 156 -7.08 -3.30 14.77
C ILE A 156 -5.59 -3.04 14.53
N GLU A 157 -4.79 -3.21 15.58
CA GLU A 157 -3.33 -3.12 15.55
C GLU A 157 -2.75 -4.54 15.62
N GLU A 158 -2.03 -4.94 14.58
CA GLU A 158 -1.28 -6.19 14.53
C GLU A 158 0.19 -5.90 14.74
N SER A 159 0.75 -6.23 15.90
CA SER A 159 2.18 -6.23 16.13
C SER A 159 2.80 -7.50 15.57
N PHE A 160 3.95 -7.41 14.95
CA PHE A 160 4.69 -8.58 14.48
C PHE A 160 6.17 -8.45 14.79
N ASP A 161 6.81 -9.61 14.93
CA ASP A 161 8.24 -9.75 15.12
C ASP A 161 8.79 -10.91 14.28
N LEU A 162 9.84 -10.64 13.53
CA LEU A 162 10.60 -11.60 12.76
C LEU A 162 12.03 -11.64 13.30
N ASP A 163 12.22 -12.39 14.38
CA ASP A 163 13.46 -12.46 15.18
C ASP A 163 14.70 -12.69 14.34
N LEU A 164 14.63 -13.53 13.32
CA LEU A 164 15.77 -13.92 12.49
C LEU A 164 16.52 -12.75 11.87
N ILE A 165 15.81 -11.65 11.57
CA ILE A 165 16.38 -10.44 10.97
C ILE A 165 16.15 -9.18 11.82
N GLY A 166 15.56 -9.34 13.02
CA GLY A 166 15.22 -8.22 13.90
C GLY A 166 14.22 -7.26 13.28
N TRP A 167 13.29 -7.75 12.42
CA TRP A 167 12.31 -6.91 11.76
C TRP A 167 10.98 -6.96 12.49
N THR A 168 10.63 -5.84 13.09
CA THR A 168 9.40 -5.66 13.85
C THR A 168 8.54 -4.56 13.25
N GLY A 169 7.27 -4.57 13.57
CA GLY A 169 6.37 -3.50 13.14
C GLY A 169 4.95 -3.66 13.64
N VAL A 170 4.13 -2.70 13.24
CA VAL A 170 2.69 -2.70 13.48
C VAL A 170 1.98 -2.49 12.15
N ASN A 171 1.01 -3.34 11.89
CA ASN A 171 0.03 -3.19 10.81
C ASN A 171 -1.28 -2.69 11.40
N LEU A 172 -2.01 -1.90 10.62
CA LEU A 172 -3.29 -1.33 11.01
C LEU A 172 -4.37 -1.79 10.04
N TYR A 173 -5.52 -2.16 10.59
CA TYR A 173 -6.69 -2.52 9.81
C TYR A 173 -7.91 -1.77 10.36
N TYR A 174 -8.76 -1.28 9.48
CA TYR A 174 -9.99 -0.59 9.82
C TYR A 174 -11.16 -1.43 9.34
N ARG A 175 -11.76 -2.18 10.27
CA ARG A 175 -12.86 -3.12 10.01
C ARG A 175 -14.19 -2.49 10.34
N ASN A 176 -15.08 -2.42 9.37
CA ASN A 176 -16.44 -1.92 9.53
C ASN A 176 -17.21 -2.74 10.58
N THR A 177 -17.81 -2.05 11.55
CA THR A 177 -18.52 -2.70 12.65
C THR A 177 -19.83 -3.35 12.23
N SER A 178 -20.44 -2.88 11.12
CA SER A 178 -21.73 -3.38 10.61
C SER A 178 -21.56 -4.50 9.59
N SER A 179 -20.68 -4.33 8.60
CA SER A 179 -20.47 -5.30 7.51
C SER A 179 -19.38 -6.33 7.83
N ASN A 180 -18.56 -6.09 8.84
CA ASN A 180 -17.37 -6.87 9.19
C ASN A 180 -16.28 -6.89 8.11
N GLN A 181 -16.41 -6.09 7.06
CA GLN A 181 -15.43 -5.96 5.98
C GLN A 181 -14.31 -5.00 6.36
N ILE A 182 -13.14 -5.19 5.78
CA ILE A 182 -12.03 -4.24 5.91
C ILE A 182 -12.25 -3.07 4.94
N GLU A 183 -12.28 -1.86 5.48
CA GLU A 183 -12.41 -0.62 4.72
C GLU A 183 -11.05 -0.10 4.24
N SER A 184 -10.04 -0.20 5.09
CA SER A 184 -8.67 0.20 4.76
C SER A 184 -7.64 -0.50 5.64
N SER A 185 -6.38 -0.48 5.20
CA SER A 185 -5.26 -1.01 5.97
C SER A 185 -3.95 -0.28 5.68
N GLU A 186 -3.03 -0.32 6.65
CA GLU A 186 -1.65 0.10 6.52
C GLU A 186 -0.75 -1.05 6.94
N GLN A 187 0.03 -1.61 6.01
CA GLN A 187 0.76 -2.86 6.25
C GLN A 187 2.23 -2.74 5.89
N ARG A 188 3.07 -3.34 6.73
CA ARG A 188 4.48 -3.60 6.47
C ARG A 188 4.62 -5.05 6.03
N ILE A 189 4.93 -5.28 4.78
CA ILE A 189 4.97 -6.63 4.19
C ILE A 189 6.40 -7.11 3.90
N HIS A 190 7.34 -6.16 3.79
CA HIS A 190 8.73 -6.50 3.48
C HIS A 190 9.66 -5.41 4.05
N PRO A 191 10.82 -5.76 4.65
CA PRO A 191 11.72 -4.78 5.26
C PRO A 191 12.31 -3.76 4.28
N ARG A 192 12.36 -4.07 2.99
CA ARG A 192 12.82 -3.17 1.91
C ARG A 192 11.71 -2.35 1.25
N LEU A 193 10.46 -2.62 1.54
CA LEU A 193 9.34 -1.85 1.02
C LEU A 193 8.84 -0.83 2.05
N PRO A 194 8.37 0.33 1.62
CA PRO A 194 7.66 1.24 2.50
C PRO A 194 6.32 0.64 2.92
N ILE A 195 5.65 1.28 3.89
CA ILE A 195 4.29 0.91 4.29
C ILE A 195 3.38 0.90 3.07
N VAL A 196 2.61 -0.18 2.93
CA VAL A 196 1.55 -0.32 1.91
C VAL A 196 0.25 0.12 2.54
N LYS A 197 -0.37 1.16 1.96
CA LYS A 197 -1.71 1.61 2.31
C LYS A 197 -2.68 1.10 1.28
N ILE A 198 -3.80 0.52 1.75
CA ILE A 198 -4.86 0.00 0.89
C ILE A 198 -6.20 0.56 1.38
N GLU A 199 -7.01 1.03 0.45
CA GLU A 199 -8.44 1.29 0.62
C GLU A 199 -9.21 0.31 -0.25
N TYR A 200 -10.23 -0.34 0.32
CA TYR A 200 -11.02 -1.39 -0.34
C TYR A 200 -12.37 -0.83 -0.79
N TYR A 201 -12.73 -1.03 -2.03
CA TYR A 201 -13.97 -0.57 -2.66
C TYR A 201 -14.72 -1.78 -3.22
N PHE A 202 -15.65 -2.30 -2.44
CA PHE A 202 -16.47 -3.46 -2.82
C PHE A 202 -17.77 -3.00 -3.49
N LYS A 203 -18.17 -3.70 -4.55
CA LYS A 203 -19.41 -3.44 -5.31
C LYS A 203 -20.62 -4.24 -4.82
N TYR A 204 -20.43 -5.20 -3.89
CA TYR A 204 -21.48 -6.07 -3.34
C TYR A 204 -21.30 -6.26 -1.85
#